data_ab3b9d79d294c6fc309dc15e43746b23
#
_entry.id   ab3b9d79d294c6fc309dc15e43746b23
#
_cell.length_a   1.000
_cell.length_b   1.000
_cell.length_c   1.000
_cell.angle_alpha   90.00
_cell.angle_beta   90.00
_cell.angle_gamma   90.00
#
_symmetry.space_group_name_H-M   'P 1'
#
loop_
_entity.id
_entity.type
_entity.pdbx_description
1 polymer ?
#
loop_
_entity_poly.entity_id
_entity_poly.type
_entity_poly.pdbx_seq_one_letter_code
_entity_poly.pdbx_strand_id
1 'polypeptide(L)'
;MELLKRINPDFTPCDNGHYTQLPDGWCYATIKEVFIINPKNKADDDVEVGFVPMANITDGYNNTFKYETKQWGKIKTGFTHFANGDIAVAKISPCLENRKSVVLKGLPNGIGVGTTELHVFRPLFLDVQYGLYFFKSDNFISQCVGSFNGVVGQQRVSKNIIENMIIAIPPINEQKRIACAVHKIFAKLDMIMESL
;
A
#
# COMPACT_ATOMS: atom_id res chain seq x y z
N MET A 1 2.51 -20.12 9.61
CA MET A 1 1.19 -20.33 10.25
C MET A 1 1.19 -19.95 11.72
N GLU A 2 2.11 -20.45 12.51
CA GLU A 2 2.17 -20.19 13.96
C GLU A 2 2.37 -18.70 14.32
N LEU A 3 3.12 -17.94 13.54
CA LEU A 3 3.32 -16.50 13.74
C LEU A 3 2.03 -15.69 13.51
N LEU A 4 1.26 -16.02 12.48
CA LEU A 4 -0.01 -15.36 12.18
C LEU A 4 -1.06 -15.61 13.25
N LYS A 5 -1.13 -16.85 13.80
CA LYS A 5 -2.00 -17.20 14.92
C LYS A 5 -1.59 -16.54 16.24
N ARG A 6 -0.31 -16.22 16.44
CA ARG A 6 0.17 -15.44 17.60
C ARG A 6 -0.24 -13.97 17.56
N ILE A 7 -0.37 -13.40 16.35
CA ILE A 7 -0.75 -12.00 16.15
C ILE A 7 -2.27 -11.85 16.05
N ASN A 8 -2.93 -12.84 15.46
CA ASN A 8 -4.39 -12.90 15.37
C ASN A 8 -4.85 -14.33 15.72
N PRO A 9 -5.32 -14.58 16.97
CA PRO A 9 -5.78 -15.90 17.40
C PRO A 9 -6.92 -16.48 16.56
N ASP A 10 -7.74 -15.61 15.95
CA ASP A 10 -8.89 -15.99 15.12
C ASP A 10 -8.50 -16.20 13.64
N PHE A 11 -7.19 -16.16 13.32
CA PHE A 11 -6.72 -16.36 11.97
C PHE A 11 -7.04 -17.77 11.48
N THR A 12 -7.95 -17.86 10.52
CA THR A 12 -8.22 -19.07 9.72
C THR A 12 -7.70 -18.83 8.31
N PRO A 13 -6.78 -19.69 7.78
CA PRO A 13 -6.35 -19.58 6.40
C PRO A 13 -7.57 -19.64 5.47
N CYS A 14 -7.67 -18.72 4.51
CA CYS A 14 -8.72 -18.79 3.50
C CYS A 14 -8.53 -20.03 2.63
N ASP A 15 -9.51 -20.91 2.59
CA ASP A 15 -9.56 -22.02 1.66
C ASP A 15 -10.00 -21.48 0.28
N ASN A 16 -9.04 -21.30 -0.62
CA ASN A 16 -9.29 -20.83 -1.98
C ASN A 16 -8.98 -21.93 -2.98
N GLY A 17 -9.96 -22.78 -3.23
CA GLY A 17 -9.89 -23.87 -4.21
C GLY A 17 -9.59 -23.46 -5.65
N HIS A 18 -9.23 -22.19 -5.89
CA HIS A 18 -8.89 -21.66 -7.23
C HIS A 18 -7.40 -21.37 -7.44
N TYR A 19 -6.54 -21.56 -6.43
CA TYR A 19 -5.10 -21.32 -6.57
C TYR A 19 -4.34 -22.65 -6.58
N THR A 20 -3.41 -22.76 -7.54
CA THR A 20 -2.34 -23.79 -7.53
C THR A 20 -1.67 -23.82 -6.15
N GLN A 21 -1.26 -24.99 -5.71
CA GLN A 21 -0.58 -25.15 -4.41
C GLN A 21 0.48 -24.08 -4.19
N LEU A 22 0.39 -23.40 -3.04
CA LEU A 22 1.43 -22.47 -2.62
C LEU A 22 2.72 -23.22 -2.35
N PRO A 23 3.89 -22.61 -2.58
CA PRO A 23 5.17 -23.16 -2.15
C PRO A 23 5.18 -23.42 -0.64
N ASP A 24 6.02 -24.36 -0.19
CA ASP A 24 6.18 -24.67 1.21
C ASP A 24 6.54 -23.43 2.03
N GLY A 25 5.86 -23.26 3.17
CA GLY A 25 6.05 -22.12 4.06
C GLY A 25 5.29 -20.84 3.68
N TRP A 26 4.61 -20.83 2.53
CA TRP A 26 3.70 -19.74 2.17
C TRP A 26 2.31 -19.94 2.77
N CYS A 27 1.58 -18.85 2.97
CA CYS A 27 0.18 -18.90 3.37
C CYS A 27 -0.62 -17.79 2.66
N TYR A 28 -1.94 -17.95 2.58
CA TYR A 28 -2.84 -16.89 2.18
C TYR A 28 -3.37 -16.14 3.41
N ALA A 29 -3.59 -14.84 3.25
CA ALA A 29 -4.32 -14.02 4.20
C ALA A 29 -5.14 -12.97 3.46
N THR A 30 -6.14 -12.40 4.11
CA THR A 30 -6.82 -11.20 3.60
C THR A 30 -6.01 -9.96 3.95
N ILE A 31 -6.20 -8.89 3.18
CA ILE A 31 -5.51 -7.61 3.41
C ILE A 31 -5.75 -7.09 4.84
N LYS A 32 -6.98 -7.19 5.36
CA LYS A 32 -7.32 -6.75 6.72
C LYS A 32 -6.62 -7.52 7.84
N GLU A 33 -6.13 -8.75 7.57
CA GLU A 33 -5.42 -9.56 8.55
C GLU A 33 -3.94 -9.17 8.65
N VAL A 34 -3.39 -8.54 7.61
CA VAL A 34 -1.96 -8.24 7.51
C VAL A 34 -1.64 -6.75 7.48
N PHE A 35 -2.68 -5.90 7.39
CA PHE A 35 -2.53 -4.44 7.41
C PHE A 35 -3.59 -3.78 8.31
N ILE A 36 -3.18 -2.71 9.01
CA ILE A 36 -4.14 -1.73 9.53
C ILE A 36 -4.50 -0.79 8.38
N ILE A 37 -5.78 -0.72 8.04
CA ILE A 37 -6.27 0.07 6.91
C ILE A 37 -6.77 1.44 7.37
N ASN A 38 -6.28 2.52 6.75
CA ASN A 38 -6.58 3.91 7.07
C ASN A 38 -6.37 4.24 8.56
N PRO A 39 -5.14 4.02 9.08
CA PRO A 39 -4.82 4.32 10.46
C PRO A 39 -5.08 5.80 10.79
N LYS A 40 -5.24 6.11 12.07
CA LYS A 40 -5.32 7.47 12.57
C LYS A 40 -4.12 7.79 13.43
N ASN A 41 -3.56 8.98 13.24
CA ASN A 41 -2.48 9.50 14.06
C ASN A 41 -3.00 10.59 15.01
N LYS A 42 -2.24 10.85 16.07
CA LYS A 42 -2.46 11.95 17.00
C LYS A 42 -1.13 12.67 17.21
N ALA A 43 -1.18 13.99 17.26
CA ALA A 43 -0.07 14.87 17.60
C ALA A 43 -0.63 16.19 18.13
N ASP A 44 0.23 17.01 18.73
CA ASP A 44 -0.11 18.36 19.15
C ASP A 44 -0.24 19.27 17.94
N ASP A 45 -1.04 20.33 18.05
CA ASP A 45 -1.46 21.17 16.92
C ASP A 45 -0.31 21.94 16.25
N ASP A 46 0.76 22.22 16.97
CA ASP A 46 1.97 22.92 16.52
C ASP A 46 3.00 22.01 15.85
N VAL A 47 2.82 20.69 15.93
CA VAL A 47 3.75 19.72 15.34
C VAL A 47 3.75 19.83 13.81
N GLU A 48 4.94 19.94 13.22
CA GLU A 48 5.14 19.90 11.77
C GLU A 48 5.02 18.48 11.23
N VAL A 49 4.24 18.31 10.16
CA VAL A 49 3.95 17.01 9.53
C VAL A 49 3.98 17.11 8.01
N GLY A 50 4.10 15.98 7.32
CA GLY A 50 4.08 15.92 5.87
C GLY A 50 2.65 15.99 5.30
N PHE A 51 2.42 16.85 4.31
CA PHE A 51 1.21 16.85 3.49
C PHE A 51 1.54 16.33 2.08
N VAL A 52 0.88 15.26 1.64
CA VAL A 52 1.13 14.61 0.34
C VAL A 52 -0.10 14.70 -0.55
N PRO A 53 -0.14 15.64 -1.51
CA PRO A 53 -1.16 15.68 -2.56
C PRO A 53 -1.00 14.49 -3.52
N MET A 54 -2.09 14.07 -4.20
CA MET A 54 -2.06 12.99 -5.20
C MET A 54 -1.07 13.26 -6.34
N ALA A 55 -0.94 14.51 -6.76
CA ALA A 55 -0.01 14.92 -7.82
C ALA A 55 1.47 14.67 -7.46
N ASN A 56 1.78 14.62 -6.17
CA ASN A 56 3.13 14.43 -5.67
C ASN A 56 3.54 12.96 -5.52
N ILE A 57 2.65 12.01 -5.82
CA ILE A 57 2.95 10.56 -5.86
C ILE A 57 3.22 10.18 -7.31
N THR A 58 4.38 9.54 -7.57
CA THR A 58 4.77 9.12 -8.92
C THR A 58 3.96 7.94 -9.43
N ASP A 59 3.78 7.89 -10.73
CA ASP A 59 3.12 6.79 -11.43
C ASP A 59 4.02 5.56 -11.58
N GLY A 60 3.42 4.45 -12.01
CA GLY A 60 4.12 3.24 -12.40
C GLY A 60 4.77 2.52 -11.21
N TYR A 61 5.92 1.91 -11.45
CA TYR A 61 6.65 1.14 -10.45
C TYR A 61 7.60 1.99 -9.59
N ASN A 62 7.71 3.28 -9.87
CA ASN A 62 8.46 4.22 -9.05
C ASN A 62 7.90 4.25 -7.62
N ASN A 63 8.80 4.45 -6.65
CA ASN A 63 8.45 4.54 -5.23
C ASN A 63 8.96 5.86 -4.67
N THR A 64 8.53 6.98 -5.30
CA THR A 64 8.92 8.33 -4.92
C THR A 64 7.71 9.23 -4.74
N PHE A 65 7.83 10.18 -3.83
CA PHE A 65 6.83 11.20 -3.58
C PHE A 65 7.49 12.49 -3.07
N LYS A 66 6.73 13.58 -3.12
CA LYS A 66 7.11 14.85 -2.49
C LYS A 66 6.04 15.24 -1.47
N TYR A 67 6.44 15.93 -0.43
CA TYR A 67 5.51 16.48 0.57
C TYR A 67 5.75 17.96 0.80
N GLU A 68 4.75 18.63 1.34
CA GLU A 68 4.82 19.97 1.90
C GLU A 68 4.81 19.83 3.43
N THR A 69 5.59 20.64 4.13
CA THR A 69 5.53 20.70 5.59
C THR A 69 4.40 21.60 6.03
N LYS A 70 3.54 21.11 6.92
CA LYS A 70 2.40 21.85 7.49
C LYS A 70 2.23 21.55 8.97
N GLN A 71 1.60 22.47 9.72
CA GLN A 71 1.25 22.23 11.11
C GLN A 71 0.07 21.26 11.21
N TRP A 72 0.16 20.30 12.13
CA TRP A 72 -0.85 19.27 12.35
C TRP A 72 -2.25 19.84 12.59
N GLY A 73 -2.36 20.84 13.45
CA GLY A 73 -3.65 21.48 13.77
C GLY A 73 -4.44 21.99 12.57
N LYS A 74 -3.74 22.35 11.47
CA LYS A 74 -4.35 22.87 10.25
C LYS A 74 -4.87 21.78 9.31
N ILE A 75 -4.35 20.54 9.44
CA ILE A 75 -4.62 19.47 8.48
C ILE A 75 -5.00 18.13 9.13
N LYS A 76 -5.19 18.07 10.45
CA LYS A 76 -5.57 16.85 11.18
C LYS A 76 -6.96 16.32 10.83
N THR A 77 -7.81 17.12 10.20
CA THR A 77 -9.17 16.75 9.81
C THR A 77 -9.37 16.91 8.30
N GLY A 78 -10.27 16.11 7.71
CA GLY A 78 -10.58 16.17 6.29
C GLY A 78 -9.56 15.49 5.37
N PHE A 79 -8.56 14.79 5.91
CA PHE A 79 -7.50 14.12 5.18
C PHE A 79 -7.30 12.67 5.63
N THR A 80 -6.60 11.89 4.80
CA THR A 80 -6.18 10.53 5.13
C THR A 80 -4.85 10.58 5.87
N HIS A 81 -4.78 9.96 7.06
CA HIS A 81 -3.58 9.96 7.90
C HIS A 81 -2.64 8.81 7.54
N PHE A 82 -1.34 9.03 7.75
CA PHE A 82 -0.29 8.02 7.57
C PHE A 82 0.95 8.35 8.41
N ALA A 83 1.83 7.37 8.52
CA ALA A 83 3.14 7.51 9.17
C ALA A 83 4.25 6.92 8.28
N ASN A 84 5.51 7.12 8.68
CA ASN A 84 6.64 6.45 8.06
C ASN A 84 6.46 4.93 8.12
N GLY A 85 6.69 4.24 7.00
CA GLY A 85 6.48 2.81 6.85
C GLY A 85 5.07 2.41 6.39
N ASP A 86 4.12 3.34 6.30
CA ASP A 86 2.81 3.07 5.70
C ASP A 86 2.91 3.07 4.17
N ILE A 87 2.02 2.32 3.52
CA ILE A 87 1.86 2.31 2.06
C ILE A 87 0.61 3.12 1.72
N ALA A 88 0.78 4.19 0.95
CA ALA A 88 -0.34 4.94 0.39
C ALA A 88 -0.66 4.42 -1.02
N VAL A 89 -1.94 4.16 -1.30
CA VAL A 89 -2.45 3.63 -2.57
C VAL A 89 -3.60 4.50 -3.04
N ALA A 90 -3.52 5.01 -4.26
CA ALA A 90 -4.64 5.73 -4.86
C ALA A 90 -5.86 4.80 -5.00
N LYS A 91 -7.05 5.32 -4.68
CA LYS A 91 -8.31 4.56 -4.82
C LYS A 91 -9.18 5.03 -5.98
N ILE A 92 -8.82 6.14 -6.61
CA ILE A 92 -9.59 6.79 -7.68
C ILE A 92 -8.98 6.53 -9.06
N SER A 93 -9.84 6.30 -10.07
CA SER A 93 -9.48 6.27 -11.49
C SER A 93 -9.09 7.67 -12.01
N PRO A 94 -8.04 7.80 -12.87
CA PRO A 94 -7.13 6.76 -13.36
C PRO A 94 -5.87 6.58 -12.47
N CYS A 95 -5.79 7.22 -11.31
CA CYS A 95 -4.59 7.18 -10.48
C CYS A 95 -4.25 5.77 -9.99
N LEU A 96 -5.26 4.93 -9.70
CA LEU A 96 -5.05 3.55 -9.31
C LEU A 96 -4.47 2.72 -10.46
N GLU A 97 -5.04 2.83 -11.65
CA GLU A 97 -4.60 2.13 -12.87
C GLU A 97 -3.16 2.53 -13.25
N ASN A 98 -2.81 3.79 -13.01
CA ASN A 98 -1.44 4.30 -13.17
C ASN A 98 -0.50 3.89 -12.02
N ARG A 99 -0.93 3.02 -11.10
CA ARG A 99 -0.12 2.52 -9.98
C ARG A 99 0.42 3.63 -9.08
N LYS A 100 -0.32 4.72 -8.88
CA LYS A 100 0.03 5.75 -7.88
C LYS A 100 -0.06 5.16 -6.48
N SER A 101 1.03 4.53 -6.06
CA SER A 101 1.22 4.00 -4.71
C SER A 101 2.67 4.13 -4.29
N VAL A 102 2.90 4.32 -2.99
CA VAL A 102 4.24 4.66 -2.46
C VAL A 102 4.37 4.22 -1.00
N VAL A 103 5.58 3.83 -0.62
CA VAL A 103 5.96 3.71 0.80
C VAL A 103 6.33 5.09 1.31
N LEU A 104 5.62 5.53 2.34
CA LEU A 104 5.86 6.82 2.97
C LEU A 104 7.08 6.75 3.90
N LYS A 105 8.02 7.68 3.74
CA LYS A 105 9.27 7.74 4.52
C LYS A 105 9.82 9.16 4.57
N GLY A 106 10.62 9.44 5.59
CA GLY A 106 11.28 10.75 5.74
C GLY A 106 10.30 11.90 6.01
N LEU A 107 9.12 11.61 6.55
CA LEU A 107 8.14 12.62 6.92
C LEU A 107 8.59 13.38 8.18
N PRO A 108 8.34 14.69 8.28
CA PRO A 108 8.56 15.46 9.51
C PRO A 108 7.83 14.79 10.69
N ASN A 109 8.51 14.62 11.79
CA ASN A 109 8.01 13.92 12.99
C ASN A 109 7.40 12.52 12.72
N GLY A 110 7.76 11.91 11.59
CA GLY A 110 7.36 10.55 11.22
C GLY A 110 5.89 10.39 10.79
N ILE A 111 5.10 11.45 10.73
CA ILE A 111 3.67 11.39 10.42
C ILE A 111 3.28 12.40 9.34
N GLY A 112 2.12 12.16 8.73
CA GLY A 112 1.56 13.07 7.74
C GLY A 112 0.12 12.77 7.40
N VAL A 113 -0.39 13.54 6.45
CA VAL A 113 -1.71 13.36 5.85
C VAL A 113 -1.65 13.57 4.34
N GLY A 114 -2.60 12.99 3.64
CA GLY A 114 -2.76 13.17 2.20
C GLY A 114 -4.22 13.29 1.81
N THR A 115 -4.44 13.41 0.50
CA THR A 115 -5.79 13.49 -0.06
C THR A 115 -6.69 12.33 0.41
N THR A 116 -7.97 12.58 0.50
CA THR A 116 -8.99 11.56 0.81
C THR A 116 -9.11 10.50 -0.27
N GLU A 117 -8.50 10.69 -1.43
CA GLU A 117 -8.47 9.73 -2.54
C GLU A 117 -7.37 8.66 -2.39
N LEU A 118 -6.80 8.53 -1.20
CA LEU A 118 -5.87 7.46 -0.82
C LEU A 118 -6.54 6.45 0.11
N HIS A 119 -6.19 5.18 -0.04
CA HIS A 119 -6.18 4.20 1.03
C HIS A 119 -4.77 4.07 1.59
N VAL A 120 -4.64 3.92 2.90
CA VAL A 120 -3.36 3.76 3.58
C VAL A 120 -3.32 2.42 4.29
N PHE A 121 -2.22 1.70 4.11
CA PHE A 121 -2.00 0.36 4.64
C PHE A 121 -0.74 0.35 5.50
N ARG A 122 -0.92 0.11 6.80
CA ARG A 122 0.18 -0.06 7.76
C ARG A 122 0.46 -1.55 7.92
N PRO A 123 1.62 -2.05 7.46
CA PRO A 123 1.92 -3.47 7.59
C PRO A 123 2.08 -3.86 9.07
N LEU A 124 1.55 -5.01 9.45
CA LEU A 124 1.67 -5.56 10.80
C LEU A 124 2.96 -6.39 10.94
N PHE A 125 3.27 -7.19 9.94
CA PHE A 125 4.43 -8.10 9.93
C PHE A 125 4.96 -8.42 8.53
N LEU A 126 4.48 -7.70 7.51
CA LEU A 126 4.96 -7.83 6.13
C LEU A 126 6.16 -6.91 5.88
N ASP A 127 7.05 -7.34 5.00
CA ASP A 127 8.01 -6.43 4.39
C ASP A 127 7.25 -5.36 3.59
N VAL A 128 7.54 -4.11 3.87
CA VAL A 128 6.80 -2.98 3.29
C VAL A 128 6.97 -2.87 1.77
N GLN A 129 8.15 -3.25 1.24
CA GLN A 129 8.39 -3.23 -0.21
C GLN A 129 7.65 -4.37 -0.90
N TYR A 130 7.58 -5.55 -0.27
CA TYR A 130 6.76 -6.65 -0.74
C TYR A 130 5.29 -6.24 -0.82
N GLY A 131 4.77 -5.60 0.23
CA GLY A 131 3.41 -5.07 0.25
C GLY A 131 3.17 -4.01 -0.84
N LEU A 132 4.13 -3.10 -1.07
CA LEU A 132 4.03 -2.12 -2.15
C LEU A 132 3.92 -2.79 -3.52
N TYR A 133 4.77 -3.80 -3.82
CA TYR A 133 4.72 -4.49 -5.10
C TYR A 133 3.44 -5.31 -5.29
N PHE A 134 2.86 -5.85 -4.21
CA PHE A 134 1.52 -6.43 -4.28
C PHE A 134 0.49 -5.39 -4.74
N PHE A 135 0.45 -4.19 -4.15
CA PHE A 135 -0.48 -3.12 -4.55
C PHE A 135 -0.19 -2.55 -5.95
N LYS A 136 1.01 -2.73 -6.47
CA LYS A 136 1.37 -2.35 -7.84
C LYS A 136 1.15 -3.47 -8.86
N SER A 137 0.78 -4.67 -8.45
CA SER A 137 0.59 -5.82 -9.37
C SER A 137 -0.63 -5.66 -10.26
N ASP A 138 -0.57 -6.23 -11.46
CA ASP A 138 -1.71 -6.26 -12.39
C ASP A 138 -2.90 -7.00 -11.80
N ASN A 139 -2.64 -8.05 -11.01
CA ASN A 139 -3.69 -8.80 -10.34
C ASN A 139 -4.47 -7.93 -9.35
N PHE A 140 -3.80 -7.15 -8.51
CA PHE A 140 -4.47 -6.22 -7.59
C PHE A 140 -5.24 -5.13 -8.34
N ILE A 141 -4.61 -4.49 -9.32
CA ILE A 141 -5.22 -3.41 -10.11
C ILE A 141 -6.48 -3.91 -10.84
N SER A 142 -6.40 -5.06 -11.54
CA SER A 142 -7.54 -5.59 -12.29
C SER A 142 -8.72 -5.96 -11.41
N GLN A 143 -8.48 -6.52 -10.22
CA GLN A 143 -9.53 -6.79 -9.24
C GLN A 143 -10.20 -5.48 -8.74
N CYS A 144 -9.41 -4.43 -8.50
CA CYS A 144 -9.93 -3.12 -8.13
C CYS A 144 -10.78 -2.51 -9.24
N VAL A 145 -10.28 -2.50 -10.48
CA VAL A 145 -10.99 -1.95 -11.66
C VAL A 145 -12.31 -2.67 -11.90
N GLY A 146 -12.34 -3.99 -11.81
CA GLY A 146 -13.55 -4.79 -11.94
C GLY A 146 -14.64 -4.50 -10.90
N SER A 147 -14.27 -3.81 -9.81
CA SER A 147 -15.16 -3.48 -8.68
C SER A 147 -15.51 -1.99 -8.57
N PHE A 148 -15.08 -1.16 -9.51
CA PHE A 148 -15.29 0.28 -9.44
C PHE A 148 -16.76 0.68 -9.38
N ASN A 149 -17.05 1.63 -8.49
CA ASN A 149 -18.35 2.30 -8.38
C ASN A 149 -18.17 3.81 -8.69
N GLY A 150 -19.14 4.38 -9.39
CA GLY A 150 -19.17 5.80 -9.72
C GLY A 150 -19.19 6.07 -11.22
N VAL A 151 -19.13 7.36 -11.58
CA VAL A 151 -19.13 7.82 -12.97
C VAL A 151 -17.75 7.59 -13.58
N VAL A 152 -17.71 7.24 -14.87
CA VAL A 152 -16.46 7.06 -15.63
C VAL A 152 -15.51 8.24 -15.43
N GLY A 153 -14.25 7.96 -15.12
CA GLY A 153 -13.20 8.97 -14.84
C GLY A 153 -13.15 9.46 -13.38
N GLN A 154 -14.11 9.05 -12.53
CA GLN A 154 -14.13 9.34 -11.10
C GLN A 154 -14.53 8.13 -10.25
N GLN A 155 -14.34 6.95 -10.79
CA GLN A 155 -14.63 5.69 -10.12
C GLN A 155 -13.65 5.43 -9.00
N ARG A 156 -14.12 4.80 -7.92
CA ARG A 156 -13.33 4.52 -6.72
C ARG A 156 -13.51 3.08 -6.28
N VAL A 157 -12.42 2.46 -5.85
CA VAL A 157 -12.49 1.18 -5.15
C VAL A 157 -12.80 1.43 -3.67
N SER A 158 -13.78 0.71 -3.13
CA SER A 158 -14.15 0.82 -1.72
C SER A 158 -13.17 0.05 -0.82
N LYS A 159 -13.03 0.52 0.42
CA LYS A 159 -12.25 -0.19 1.47
C LYS A 159 -12.72 -1.64 1.61
N ASN A 160 -14.04 -1.87 1.64
CA ASN A 160 -14.66 -3.17 1.83
C ASN A 160 -14.23 -4.23 0.80
N ILE A 161 -13.95 -3.80 -0.43
CA ILE A 161 -13.45 -4.68 -1.48
C ILE A 161 -11.99 -5.02 -1.22
N ILE A 162 -11.14 -4.01 -0.99
CA ILE A 162 -9.70 -4.23 -0.80
C ILE A 162 -9.43 -5.06 0.46
N GLU A 163 -10.10 -4.79 1.58
CA GLU A 163 -9.83 -5.46 2.86
C GLU A 163 -10.05 -6.97 2.82
N ASN A 164 -10.89 -7.45 1.90
CA ASN A 164 -11.19 -8.87 1.71
C ASN A 164 -10.40 -9.52 0.55
N MET A 165 -9.58 -8.76 -0.18
CA MET A 165 -8.68 -9.32 -1.19
C MET A 165 -7.60 -10.18 -0.53
N ILE A 166 -7.16 -11.20 -1.27
CA ILE A 166 -6.21 -12.19 -0.79
C ILE A 166 -4.82 -11.84 -1.26
N ILE A 167 -3.87 -11.95 -0.33
CA ILE A 167 -2.44 -11.84 -0.57
C ILE A 167 -1.75 -13.14 -0.17
N ALA A 168 -0.87 -13.64 -1.04
CA ALA A 168 0.04 -14.74 -0.69
C ALA A 168 1.21 -14.18 0.13
N ILE A 169 1.56 -14.86 1.21
CA ILE A 169 2.56 -14.41 2.18
C ILE A 169 3.69 -15.42 2.27
N PRO A 170 4.84 -15.11 1.67
CA PRO A 170 6.08 -15.87 1.87
C PRO A 170 6.64 -15.71 3.29
N PRO A 171 7.57 -16.57 3.72
CA PRO A 171 8.45 -16.28 4.87
C PRO A 171 9.14 -14.92 4.71
N ILE A 172 9.37 -14.18 5.81
CA ILE A 172 9.86 -12.78 5.77
C ILE A 172 11.16 -12.61 4.98
N ASN A 173 12.09 -13.56 5.05
CA ASN A 173 13.33 -13.51 4.29
C ASN A 173 13.08 -13.64 2.78
N GLU A 174 12.07 -14.40 2.39
CA GLU A 174 11.68 -14.54 1.00
C GLU A 174 10.94 -13.31 0.49
N GLN A 175 10.09 -12.68 1.29
CA GLN A 175 9.49 -11.38 0.95
C GLN A 175 10.57 -10.36 0.59
N LYS A 176 11.62 -10.23 1.43
CA LYS A 176 12.75 -9.33 1.19
C LYS A 176 13.52 -9.69 -0.08
N ARG A 177 13.74 -10.99 -0.33
CA ARG A 177 14.42 -11.49 -1.53
C ARG A 177 13.61 -11.15 -2.79
N ILE A 178 12.29 -11.35 -2.76
CA ILE A 178 11.38 -11.00 -3.86
C ILE A 178 11.40 -9.49 -4.10
N ALA A 179 11.22 -8.70 -3.05
CA ALA A 179 11.22 -7.24 -3.15
C ALA A 179 12.54 -6.70 -3.73
N CYS A 180 13.69 -7.25 -3.28
CA CYS A 180 15.00 -6.91 -3.83
C CYS A 180 15.15 -7.29 -5.31
N ALA A 181 14.67 -8.46 -5.70
CA ALA A 181 14.74 -8.92 -7.09
C ALA A 181 13.89 -8.03 -8.02
N VAL A 182 12.67 -7.71 -7.61
CA VAL A 182 11.77 -6.81 -8.35
C VAL A 182 12.40 -5.43 -8.50
N HIS A 183 12.93 -4.86 -7.41
CA HIS A 183 13.60 -3.56 -7.45
C HIS A 183 14.77 -3.54 -8.43
N LYS A 184 15.63 -4.57 -8.43
CA LYS A 184 16.76 -4.69 -9.35
C LYS A 184 16.33 -4.78 -10.82
N ILE A 185 15.21 -5.46 -11.10
CA ILE A 185 14.66 -5.56 -12.46
C ILE A 185 14.23 -4.19 -12.95
N PHE A 186 13.44 -3.45 -12.15
CA PHE A 186 12.99 -2.10 -12.53
C PHE A 186 14.15 -1.15 -12.67
N ALA A 187 15.14 -1.15 -11.78
CA ALA A 187 16.33 -0.31 -11.91
C ALA A 187 17.11 -0.56 -13.22
N LYS A 188 17.17 -1.83 -13.66
CA LYS A 188 17.80 -2.15 -14.96
C LYS A 188 16.97 -1.66 -16.15
N LEU A 189 15.63 -1.78 -16.06
CA LEU A 189 14.74 -1.27 -17.11
C LEU A 189 14.85 0.25 -17.22
N ASP A 190 14.89 0.98 -16.12
CA ASP A 190 15.08 2.43 -16.10
C ASP A 190 16.41 2.82 -16.77
N MET A 191 17.51 2.14 -16.45
CA MET A 191 18.82 2.36 -17.11
C MET A 191 18.78 2.13 -18.63
N ILE A 192 18.03 1.11 -19.09
CA ILE A 192 17.87 0.86 -20.52
C ILE A 192 17.05 2.00 -21.16
N MET A 193 15.97 2.40 -20.53
CA MET A 193 15.12 3.51 -21.04
C MET A 193 15.86 4.84 -21.11
N GLU A 194 16.76 5.13 -20.16
CA GLU A 194 17.60 6.33 -20.17
C GLU A 194 18.69 6.30 -21.25
N SER A 195 19.02 5.12 -21.78
CA SER A 195 20.04 4.94 -22.82
C SER A 195 19.50 4.99 -24.25
N LEU A 196 18.18 5.02 -24.43
CA LEU A 196 17.48 5.13 -25.72
C LEU A 196 17.14 6.58 -26.07
#